data_20e4fb06a540ff1e5cc58c90e289a4b7
#
_entry.id   20e4fb06a540ff1e5cc58c90e289a4b7
#
_cell.length_a   1.000
_cell.length_b   1.000
_cell.length_c   1.000
_cell.angle_alpha   90.00
_cell.angle_beta   90.00
_cell.angle_gamma   90.00
#
_symmetry.space_group_name_H-M   'P 1'
#
loop_
_entity.id
_entity.type
_entity.pdbx_description
1 polymer ?
#
loop_
_entity_poly.entity_id
_entity_poly.type
_entity_poly.pdbx_seq_one_letter_code
_entity_poly.pdbx_strand_id
1 'polypeptide(L)'
;RTKSRGLGDVYKRQITYFYENEINYDLDVIAKFEKEQTIKILRDIIAKLFIVDFNDKPSISACVKETCKDLSLKFKDVGPLIRFSTTGRMNAPPIDDLCFVLGKKRVIERISRFLEIYK
;
A
#
# COMPACT_ATOMS: atom_id res chain seq x y z
N ARG A 1 27.00 -16.38 4.69
CA ARG A 1 26.63 -15.76 4.88
C ARG A 1 26.54 -15.13 4.67
N THR A 2 26.25 -14.91 4.72
CA THR A 2 26.00 -14.05 4.84
C THR A 2 26.18 -13.38 4.50
N LYS A 3 26.49 -13.08 4.39
CA LYS A 3 26.56 -12.22 4.40
C LYS A 3 26.33 -11.51 4.02
N SER A 4 26.64 -11.74 3.46
CA SER A 4 25.99 -10.67 3.43
C SER A 4 25.31 -10.19 4.52
N ARG A 5 25.73 -10.02 5.19
CA ARG A 5 25.19 -9.62 6.17
C ARG A 5 25.07 -8.27 6.41
N GLY A 6 25.79 -7.35 5.88
CA GLY A 6 25.72 -5.95 6.07
C GLY A 6 24.40 -5.37 5.68
N LEU A 7 23.86 -5.88 4.63
CA LEU A 7 22.52 -5.55 4.23
C LEU A 7 21.52 -6.14 5.17
N GLY A 8 21.98 -7.09 5.95
CA GLY A 8 21.14 -8.05 6.58
C GLY A 8 19.98 -7.53 7.37
N ASP A 9 20.27 -6.84 8.47
CA ASP A 9 19.19 -6.52 9.41
C ASP A 9 18.23 -5.47 8.91
N VAL A 10 18.75 -4.39 8.32
CA VAL A 10 17.92 -3.32 7.80
C VAL A 10 17.10 -3.83 6.62
N TYR A 11 17.77 -4.54 5.72
CA TYR A 11 17.12 -5.06 4.55
C TYR A 11 16.03 -6.09 4.90
N LYS A 12 16.30 -6.96 5.86
CA LYS A 12 15.32 -7.93 6.32
C LYS A 12 14.07 -7.23 6.86
N ARG A 13 14.25 -6.16 7.61
CA ARG A 13 13.10 -5.42 8.12
C ARG A 13 12.28 -4.82 6.99
N GLN A 14 12.95 -4.34 5.95
CA GLN A 14 12.29 -3.69 4.83
C GLN A 14 11.51 -4.67 3.97
N ILE A 15 11.96 -5.93 3.89
CA ILE A 15 11.30 -6.89 3.01
C ILE A 15 10.43 -7.92 3.71
N THR A 16 10.48 -7.97 5.04
CA THR A 16 9.69 -8.95 5.78
C THR A 16 8.20 -8.87 5.42
N TYR A 17 7.66 -7.67 5.33
CA TYR A 17 6.24 -7.50 5.03
C TYR A 17 5.84 -7.98 3.64
N PHE A 18 6.79 -8.16 2.73
CA PHE A 18 6.48 -8.69 1.40
C PHE A 18 6.01 -10.14 1.48
N TYR A 19 6.46 -10.87 2.47
CA TYR A 19 6.19 -12.29 2.61
C TYR A 19 5.18 -12.63 3.69
N GLU A 20 4.73 -11.65 4.45
CA GLU A 20 3.76 -11.89 5.51
C GLU A 20 2.38 -12.12 4.91
N ASN A 21 1.66 -13.12 5.44
CA ASN A 21 0.29 -13.37 5.03
C ASN A 21 -0.68 -12.44 5.74
N GLU A 22 -0.33 -12.06 6.96
CA GLU A 22 -1.14 -11.14 7.75
C GLU A 22 -0.28 -9.96 8.19
N ILE A 23 -0.87 -8.80 8.20
CA ILE A 23 -0.19 -7.58 8.62
C ILE A 23 -0.83 -7.07 9.89
N ASN A 24 0.01 -6.78 10.87
CA ASN A 24 -0.46 -6.18 12.13
C ASN A 24 -0.45 -4.67 11.97
N TYR A 25 -1.61 -4.06 12.02
CA TYR A 25 -1.75 -2.63 11.88
C TYR A 25 -1.77 -1.95 13.24
N ASP A 26 -1.00 -0.88 13.35
CA ASP A 26 -0.97 -0.06 14.57
C ASP A 26 -2.30 0.69 14.70
N LEU A 27 -3.03 0.41 15.76
CA LEU A 27 -4.33 1.03 15.98
C LEU A 27 -4.25 2.55 16.13
N ASP A 28 -3.15 3.04 16.68
CA ASP A 28 -2.95 4.49 16.80
C ASP A 28 -2.81 5.16 15.44
N VAL A 29 -2.18 4.46 14.50
CA VAL A 29 -2.04 4.97 13.13
C VAL A 29 -3.37 4.88 12.41
N ILE A 30 -4.11 3.79 12.59
CA ILE A 30 -5.45 3.64 12.00
C ILE A 30 -6.35 4.79 12.41
N ALA A 31 -6.28 5.19 13.69
CA ALA A 31 -7.10 6.27 14.22
C ALA A 31 -6.83 7.62 13.56
N LYS A 32 -5.66 7.78 12.94
CA LYS A 32 -5.31 9.03 12.25
C LYS A 32 -5.99 9.16 10.89
N PHE A 33 -6.50 8.07 10.34
CA PHE A 33 -7.17 8.10 9.05
C PHE A 33 -8.68 8.26 9.26
N GLU A 34 -9.26 9.23 8.56
CA GLU A 34 -10.69 9.46 8.65
C GLU A 34 -11.43 8.31 7.96
N LYS A 35 -12.43 7.75 8.64
CA LYS A 35 -13.10 6.53 8.20
C LYS A 35 -13.73 6.61 6.82
N GLU A 36 -14.60 7.60 6.61
CA GLU A 36 -15.32 7.71 5.35
C GLU A 36 -14.39 7.97 4.17
N GLN A 37 -13.43 8.85 4.36
CA GLN A 37 -12.46 9.16 3.32
C GLN A 37 -11.62 7.93 2.99
N THR A 38 -11.19 7.19 4.02
CA THR A 38 -10.41 5.97 3.85
C THR A 38 -11.18 4.95 3.02
N ILE A 39 -12.44 4.73 3.33
CA ILE A 39 -13.27 3.79 2.59
C ILE A 39 -13.38 4.19 1.13
N LYS A 40 -13.63 5.46 0.86
CA LYS A 40 -13.74 5.96 -0.51
C LYS A 40 -12.44 5.76 -1.30
N ILE A 41 -11.32 6.13 -0.69
CA ILE A 41 -10.01 6.01 -1.33
C ILE A 41 -9.72 4.54 -1.67
N LEU A 42 -9.88 3.66 -0.69
CA LEU A 42 -9.53 2.27 -0.88
C LEU A 42 -10.42 1.56 -1.87
N ARG A 43 -11.71 1.86 -1.87
CA ARG A 43 -12.62 1.28 -2.85
C ARG A 43 -12.28 1.73 -4.26
N ASP A 44 -11.98 3.01 -4.43
CA ASP A 44 -11.65 3.54 -5.74
C ASP A 44 -10.33 2.96 -6.25
N ILE A 45 -9.32 2.91 -5.38
CA ILE A 45 -8.02 2.39 -5.79
C ILE A 45 -8.06 0.89 -6.09
N ILE A 46 -8.85 0.10 -5.35
CA ILE A 46 -9.00 -1.32 -5.63
C ILE A 46 -9.59 -1.52 -7.02
N ALA A 47 -10.63 -0.77 -7.35
CA ALA A 47 -11.27 -0.88 -8.66
C ALA A 47 -10.29 -0.56 -9.78
N LYS A 48 -9.47 0.47 -9.61
CA LYS A 48 -8.49 0.86 -10.63
C LYS A 48 -7.34 -0.13 -10.73
N LEU A 49 -6.88 -0.65 -9.59
CA LEU A 49 -5.75 -1.58 -9.59
C LEU A 49 -6.08 -2.91 -10.27
N PHE A 50 -7.35 -3.30 -10.33
CA PHE A 50 -7.72 -4.51 -11.03
C PHE A 50 -7.36 -4.48 -12.51
N ILE A 51 -7.38 -3.31 -13.12
CA ILE A 51 -7.17 -3.18 -14.56
C ILE A 51 -5.78 -2.65 -14.92
N VAL A 52 -4.97 -2.30 -13.94
CA VAL A 52 -3.63 -1.75 -14.16
C VAL A 52 -2.62 -2.88 -14.33
N ASP A 53 -1.66 -2.69 -15.22
CA ASP A 53 -0.53 -3.61 -15.40
C ASP A 53 0.51 -3.33 -14.33
N PHE A 54 0.71 -4.25 -13.41
CA PHE A 54 1.65 -4.08 -12.30
C PHE A 54 3.12 -4.19 -12.74
N ASN A 55 3.37 -4.59 -13.96
CA ASN A 55 4.72 -4.58 -14.51
C ASN A 55 5.10 -3.22 -15.09
N ASP A 56 4.14 -2.32 -15.18
CA ASP A 56 4.35 -0.98 -15.72
C ASP A 56 4.22 0.04 -14.58
N LYS A 57 5.36 0.41 -14.00
CA LYS A 57 5.37 1.36 -12.88
C LYS A 57 4.69 2.69 -13.18
N PRO A 58 4.92 3.30 -14.35
CA PRO A 58 4.21 4.55 -14.69
C PRO A 58 2.69 4.41 -14.65
N SER A 59 2.15 3.26 -15.06
CA SER A 59 0.71 3.02 -15.01
C SER A 59 0.20 2.98 -13.58
N ILE A 60 0.98 2.40 -12.67
CA ILE A 60 0.61 2.37 -11.26
C ILE A 60 0.57 3.79 -10.69
N SER A 61 1.61 4.58 -10.97
CA SER A 61 1.66 5.98 -10.53
C SER A 61 0.50 6.79 -11.09
N ALA A 62 0.18 6.59 -12.36
CA ALA A 62 -0.94 7.27 -13.01
C ALA A 62 -2.26 6.90 -12.35
N CYS A 63 -2.42 5.64 -11.97
CA CYS A 63 -3.61 5.15 -11.28
C CYS A 63 -3.82 5.90 -9.96
N VAL A 64 -2.76 6.06 -9.17
CA VAL A 64 -2.84 6.77 -7.89
C VAL A 64 -3.19 8.24 -8.12
N LYS A 65 -2.57 8.87 -9.10
CA LYS A 65 -2.85 10.27 -9.43
C LYS A 65 -4.29 10.46 -9.87
N GLU A 66 -4.81 9.51 -10.64
CA GLU A 66 -6.18 9.56 -11.10
C GLU A 66 -7.16 9.43 -9.93
N THR A 67 -6.85 8.58 -8.95
CA THR A 67 -7.66 8.47 -7.74
C THR A 67 -7.68 9.79 -6.99
N CYS A 68 -6.52 10.45 -6.87
CA CYS A 68 -6.45 11.76 -6.22
C CYS A 68 -7.33 12.77 -6.94
N LYS A 69 -7.26 12.78 -8.26
CA LYS A 69 -8.05 13.71 -9.07
C LYS A 69 -9.54 13.44 -8.93
N ASP A 70 -9.95 12.18 -9.04
CA ASP A 70 -11.36 11.81 -9.00
C ASP A 70 -12.00 12.13 -7.65
N LEU A 71 -11.25 12.02 -6.57
CA LEU A 71 -11.75 12.28 -5.24
C LEU A 71 -11.43 13.69 -4.74
N SER A 72 -10.79 14.51 -5.57
CA SER A 72 -10.37 15.87 -5.21
C SER A 72 -9.45 15.89 -3.98
N LEU A 73 -8.54 14.94 -3.91
CA LEU A 73 -7.61 14.80 -2.82
C LEU A 73 -6.18 15.00 -3.29
N LYS A 74 -5.28 15.23 -2.34
CA LYS A 74 -3.86 15.38 -2.63
C LYS A 74 -3.16 14.04 -2.45
N PHE A 75 -2.01 13.88 -3.09
CA PHE A 75 -1.22 12.66 -2.95
C PHE A 75 -0.91 12.35 -1.48
N LYS A 76 -0.65 13.38 -0.67
CA LYS A 76 -0.36 13.17 0.76
C LYS A 76 -1.52 12.57 1.54
N ASP A 77 -2.73 12.63 0.98
CA ASP A 77 -3.91 12.03 1.59
C ASP A 77 -4.10 10.57 1.15
N VAL A 78 -3.65 10.24 -0.04
CA VAL A 78 -3.88 8.92 -0.65
C VAL A 78 -2.66 8.03 -0.54
N GLY A 79 -1.48 8.54 -0.83
CA GLY A 79 -0.25 7.76 -0.86
C GLY A 79 0.08 7.04 0.44
N PRO A 80 0.17 7.77 1.57
CA PRO A 80 0.49 7.12 2.84
C PRO A 80 -0.53 6.05 3.24
N LEU A 81 -1.81 6.27 2.91
CA LEU A 81 -2.85 5.30 3.22
C LEU A 81 -2.66 4.01 2.44
N ILE A 82 -2.34 4.10 1.15
CA ILE A 82 -2.09 2.92 0.33
C ILE A 82 -0.87 2.16 0.86
N ARG A 83 0.20 2.89 1.18
CA ARG A 83 1.41 2.24 1.71
C ARG A 83 1.14 1.57 3.05
N PHE A 84 0.41 2.24 3.94
CA PHE A 84 0.09 1.66 5.24
C PHE A 84 -0.82 0.43 5.10
N SER A 85 -1.81 0.49 4.23
CA SER A 85 -2.73 -0.64 4.04
C SER A 85 -2.04 -1.87 3.47
N THR A 86 -0.99 -1.69 2.69
CA THR A 86 -0.27 -2.80 2.06
C THR A 86 0.91 -3.32 2.88
N THR A 87 1.48 -2.49 3.77
CA THR A 87 2.67 -2.89 4.53
C THR A 87 2.48 -2.87 6.04
N GLY A 88 1.49 -2.16 6.53
CA GLY A 88 1.32 -1.93 7.97
C GLY A 88 2.30 -0.91 8.52
N ARG A 89 3.01 -0.20 7.66
CA ARG A 89 4.03 0.77 8.04
C ARG A 89 3.83 2.09 7.33
N MET A 90 4.11 3.17 8.04
CA MET A 90 4.08 4.50 7.42
C MET A 90 5.32 4.75 6.57
N ASN A 91 6.42 4.11 6.95
CA ASN A 91 7.70 4.22 6.27
C ASN A 91 7.86 3.05 5.31
N ALA A 92 7.55 3.27 4.07
CA ALA A 92 7.55 2.22 3.05
C ALA A 92 8.07 2.76 1.73
N PRO A 93 8.50 1.88 0.80
CA PRO A 93 8.94 2.32 -0.53
C PRO A 93 7.83 3.06 -1.28
N PRO A 94 8.17 3.77 -2.35
CA PRO A 94 7.16 4.40 -3.20
C PRO A 94 6.13 3.37 -3.68
N ILE A 95 4.92 3.83 -3.91
CA ILE A 95 3.80 2.94 -4.25
C ILE A 95 4.07 2.10 -5.51
N ASP A 96 4.66 2.70 -6.53
CA ASP A 96 4.93 1.98 -7.77
C ASP A 96 5.93 0.84 -7.55
N ASP A 97 6.97 1.08 -6.76
CA ASP A 97 7.94 0.03 -6.41
C ASP A 97 7.29 -1.05 -5.55
N LEU A 98 6.51 -0.62 -4.59
CA LEU A 98 5.83 -1.52 -3.67
C LEU A 98 4.88 -2.45 -4.41
N CYS A 99 4.07 -1.90 -5.30
CA CYS A 99 3.15 -2.69 -6.10
C CYS A 99 3.87 -3.65 -7.04
N PHE A 100 4.97 -3.18 -7.62
CA PHE A 100 5.77 -4.02 -8.52
C PHE A 100 6.30 -5.26 -7.79
N VAL A 101 6.84 -5.06 -6.59
CA VAL A 101 7.44 -6.16 -5.80
C VAL A 101 6.37 -7.09 -5.23
N LEU A 102 5.31 -6.55 -4.66
CA LEU A 102 4.25 -7.35 -4.06
C LEU A 102 3.40 -8.11 -5.08
N GLY A 103 3.13 -7.47 -6.21
CA GLY A 103 2.25 -8.03 -7.22
C GLY A 103 0.78 -7.70 -6.95
N LYS A 104 0.00 -7.74 -8.01
CA LYS A 104 -1.40 -7.31 -7.97
C LYS A 104 -2.22 -8.07 -6.91
N LYS A 105 -2.10 -9.38 -6.87
CA LYS A 105 -2.89 -10.20 -5.96
C LYS A 105 -2.68 -9.81 -4.51
N ARG A 106 -1.42 -9.68 -4.09
CA ARG A 106 -1.10 -9.33 -2.70
C ARG A 106 -1.56 -7.92 -2.35
N VAL A 107 -1.33 -6.97 -3.27
CA VAL A 107 -1.71 -5.58 -3.03
C VAL A 107 -3.22 -5.49 -2.82
N ILE A 108 -3.99 -6.08 -3.71
CA ILE A 108 -5.45 -6.02 -3.63
C ILE A 108 -5.95 -6.75 -2.38
N GLU A 109 -5.40 -7.92 -2.07
CA GLU A 109 -5.78 -8.66 -0.87
C GLU A 109 -5.52 -7.85 0.40
N ARG A 110 -4.35 -7.23 0.49
CA ARG A 110 -3.98 -6.47 1.68
C ARG A 110 -4.84 -5.22 1.86
N ILE A 111 -5.09 -4.51 0.77
CA ILE A 111 -5.96 -3.34 0.82
C ILE A 111 -7.38 -3.76 1.22
N SER A 112 -7.87 -4.86 0.68
CA SER A 112 -9.20 -5.37 0.99
C SER A 112 -9.32 -5.77 2.47
N ARG A 113 -8.29 -6.41 3.02
CA ARG A 113 -8.27 -6.78 4.43
C ARG A 113 -8.26 -5.54 5.33
N PHE A 114 -7.48 -4.54 4.93
CA PHE A 114 -7.44 -3.30 5.69
C PHE A 114 -8.80 -2.62 5.67
N LEU A 115 -9.46 -2.64 4.52
CA LEU A 115 -10.80 -2.06 4.38
C LEU A 115 -11.81 -2.72 5.32
N GLU A 116 -11.66 -4.02 5.57
CA GLU A 116 -12.56 -4.75 6.49
C GLU A 116 -12.54 -4.19 7.90
N ILE A 117 -11.44 -3.57 8.31
CA ILE A 117 -11.33 -2.98 9.64
C ILE A 117 -12.38 -1.88 9.83
N TYR A 118 -12.77 -1.23 8.76
CA TYR A 118 -13.70 -0.09 8.78
C TYR A 118 -15.16 -0.48 8.55
N LYS A 119 -15.42 -1.76 8.37
CA LYS A 119 -16.80 -2.22 8.15
C LYS A 119 -17.54 -2.58 9.41
#